data_670057d94ba21ecd485abc8cbf907a40
#
_entry.id   670057d94ba21ecd485abc8cbf907a40
#
_cell.length_a   1.000
_cell.length_b   1.000
_cell.length_c   1.000
_cell.angle_alpha   90.00
_cell.angle_beta   90.00
_cell.angle_gamma   90.00
#
_symmetry.space_group_name_H-M   'P 1'
#
loop_
_entity.id
_entity.type
_entity.pdbx_description
1 polymer ?
#
loop_
_entity_poly.entity_id
_entity_poly.type
_entity_poly.pdbx_seq_one_letter_code
_entity_poly.pdbx_strand_id
1 'polypeptide(L)'
;KLNYHSTPMFMISAVKEEKNVWSENDGMGDSDSGYDRKRDLEDAMLCAAPGMKKSGFLRLGGGEFSLPYTVICGSHPGKTVLITAAVHGGEYVGIQAAVELADKLKPEKIHGRVILVKTVCRKEFEERSGSVCPEDEKNLNRVFPGNPNGTRMDRLAYEVVQKLHSAADYYIDLHSGDDYEQLTPYIYYAGCADEDVVQMSRKMAEQADVPYMVKSNVASGGSYNYAAACGIPSVLIERGQMGGWSPEEVHSTRKDVRNILCALGVYDGMRSYSNYYPMAIEDVRYQSASVSGLWYPAKKPGDIIKVGEYLGCVKDYEGNILETSLSDLNGVVLYQAG
;
A
#
# COMPACT_ATOMS: atom_id res chain seq x y z
N LYS A 1 25.81 -3.99 17.30
CA LYS A 1 25.85 -4.19 15.84
C LYS A 1 24.40 -4.04 15.38
N LEU A 2 24.04 -2.85 14.92
CA LEU A 2 22.76 -2.61 14.27
C LEU A 2 22.79 -3.39 12.95
N ASN A 3 21.99 -4.46 12.87
CA ASN A 3 21.67 -5.09 11.60
C ASN A 3 20.63 -4.21 10.92
N TYR A 4 21.09 -3.18 10.21
CA TYR A 4 20.26 -2.59 9.18
C TYR A 4 19.99 -3.69 8.16
N HIS A 5 18.79 -4.21 8.11
CA HIS A 5 18.33 -4.89 6.89
C HIS A 5 18.44 -3.83 5.81
N SER A 6 19.39 -4.05 4.88
CA SER A 6 19.70 -3.10 3.82
C SER A 6 18.42 -2.75 3.08
N THR A 7 17.94 -1.52 3.26
CA THR A 7 16.92 -0.96 2.37
C THR A 7 17.50 -1.03 0.96
N PRO A 8 16.82 -1.63 -0.02
CA PRO A 8 17.33 -1.69 -1.38
C PRO A 8 17.59 -0.27 -1.87
N MET A 9 18.77 0.00 -2.42
CA MET A 9 19.14 1.31 -2.96
C MET A 9 18.27 1.70 -4.16
N PHE A 10 17.75 0.70 -4.89
CA PHE A 10 16.90 0.87 -6.07
C PHE A 10 15.87 -0.24 -6.20
N MET A 11 14.73 0.12 -6.76
CA MET A 11 13.83 -0.81 -7.41
C MET A 11 13.79 -0.46 -8.91
N ILE A 12 14.22 -1.41 -9.74
CA ILE A 12 14.26 -1.29 -11.18
C ILE A 12 13.27 -2.30 -11.75
N SER A 13 12.53 -1.93 -12.78
CA SER A 13 11.52 -2.80 -13.36
C SER A 13 11.69 -2.96 -14.87
N ALA A 14 11.50 -4.19 -15.37
CA ALA A 14 11.42 -4.45 -16.80
C ALA A 14 10.04 -4.01 -17.35
N VAL A 15 10.04 -3.23 -18.40
CA VAL A 15 8.85 -2.80 -19.12
C VAL A 15 8.63 -3.72 -20.31
N LYS A 16 7.51 -4.47 -20.33
CA LYS A 16 7.03 -5.15 -21.55
C LYS A 16 6.01 -4.27 -22.25
N GLU A 17 6.23 -3.94 -23.51
CA GLU A 17 5.21 -3.31 -24.35
C GLU A 17 4.11 -4.35 -24.67
N GLU A 18 2.98 -4.32 -24.02
CA GLU A 18 1.76 -4.98 -24.46
C GLU A 18 0.82 -3.97 -25.13
N LYS A 19 0.44 -4.27 -26.37
CA LYS A 19 -0.61 -3.52 -27.06
C LYS A 19 -1.97 -3.91 -26.47
N ASN A 20 -2.54 -3.06 -25.64
CA ASN A 20 -3.88 -3.25 -25.11
C ASN A 20 -4.95 -3.02 -26.19
N VAL A 21 -5.64 -4.07 -26.56
CA VAL A 21 -6.90 -4.00 -27.33
C VAL A 21 -8.05 -4.11 -26.33
N TRP A 22 -8.72 -3.01 -26.07
CA TRP A 22 -9.91 -2.99 -25.22
C TRP A 22 -11.14 -3.39 -26.03
N SER A 23 -11.90 -4.39 -25.56
CA SER A 23 -13.29 -4.59 -25.94
C SER A 23 -14.18 -4.06 -24.81
N GLU A 24 -15.00 -3.07 -25.12
CA GLU A 24 -16.10 -2.64 -24.26
C GLU A 24 -17.17 -3.74 -24.23
N ASN A 25 -17.42 -4.32 -23.09
CA ASN A 25 -18.55 -5.13 -22.64
C ASN A 25 -18.12 -6.47 -22.02
N ASP A 26 -17.95 -6.44 -20.70
CA ASP A 26 -18.24 -7.62 -19.90
C ASP A 26 -18.83 -7.19 -18.55
N GLY A 27 -20.12 -7.40 -18.43
CA GLY A 27 -20.83 -7.25 -17.19
C GLY A 27 -20.32 -8.26 -16.16
N MET A 28 -20.08 -7.80 -14.96
CA MET A 28 -19.67 -8.62 -13.83
C MET A 28 -20.76 -9.65 -13.51
N GLY A 29 -20.51 -10.91 -13.86
CA GLY A 29 -21.27 -12.06 -13.38
C GLY A 29 -20.82 -12.40 -11.96
N ASP A 30 -21.76 -12.46 -11.02
CA ASP A 30 -21.57 -13.00 -9.68
C ASP A 30 -21.16 -14.48 -9.79
N SER A 31 -19.89 -14.81 -9.50
CA SER A 31 -19.49 -16.17 -9.20
C SER A 31 -19.40 -16.34 -7.70
N ASP A 32 -20.41 -16.99 -7.14
CA ASP A 32 -20.51 -17.41 -5.74
C ASP A 32 -19.50 -18.55 -5.48
N SER A 33 -18.25 -18.20 -5.11
CA SER A 33 -17.29 -19.17 -4.61
C SER A 33 -17.48 -19.31 -3.10
N GLY A 34 -18.07 -20.45 -2.69
CA GLY A 34 -18.45 -20.78 -1.32
C GLY A 34 -17.30 -20.89 -0.33
N TYR A 35 -16.74 -19.77 0.08
CA TYR A 35 -15.97 -19.62 1.30
C TYR A 35 -16.89 -19.00 2.35
N ASP A 36 -17.49 -19.86 3.20
CA ASP A 36 -18.36 -19.44 4.30
C ASP A 36 -17.52 -18.74 5.38
N ARG A 37 -17.21 -17.47 5.14
CA ARG A 37 -16.68 -16.57 6.16
C ARG A 37 -17.83 -16.26 7.12
N LYS A 38 -17.93 -16.98 8.22
CA LYS A 38 -18.69 -16.50 9.39
C LYS A 38 -18.02 -15.21 9.85
N ARG A 39 -18.49 -14.11 9.28
CA ARG A 39 -18.12 -12.77 9.75
C ARG A 39 -18.81 -12.57 11.07
N ASP A 40 -18.08 -12.59 12.17
CA ASP A 40 -18.52 -11.94 13.40
C ASP A 40 -18.59 -10.43 13.13
N LEU A 41 -19.67 -10.02 12.40
CA LEU A 41 -19.97 -8.62 12.05
C LEU A 41 -20.37 -7.78 13.26
N GLU A 42 -20.29 -8.31 14.46
CA GLU A 42 -20.73 -7.68 15.70
C GLU A 42 -19.61 -6.96 16.49
N ASP A 43 -18.45 -6.69 15.89
CA ASP A 43 -17.56 -5.73 16.56
C ASP A 43 -18.22 -4.34 16.43
N ALA A 44 -18.94 -3.94 17.47
CA ALA A 44 -19.65 -2.65 17.56
C ALA A 44 -18.73 -1.45 17.27
N MET A 45 -17.43 -1.64 17.29
CA MET A 45 -16.44 -0.61 16.94
C MET A 45 -16.32 -0.42 15.43
N LEU A 46 -16.39 -1.48 14.63
CA LEU A 46 -16.31 -1.41 13.15
C LEU A 46 -17.68 -1.24 12.47
N CYS A 47 -18.71 -0.86 13.21
CA CYS A 47 -20.05 -0.61 12.71
C CYS A 47 -20.52 0.82 13.04
N ALA A 48 -21.28 1.39 12.12
CA ALA A 48 -22.09 2.59 12.34
C ALA A 48 -23.51 2.31 11.86
N ALA A 49 -24.49 3.12 12.27
CA ALA A 49 -25.84 3.01 11.72
C ALA A 49 -25.84 3.31 10.20
N PRO A 50 -26.76 2.71 9.42
CA PRO A 50 -26.88 3.02 7.99
C PRO A 50 -26.99 4.53 7.73
N GLY A 51 -26.25 5.03 6.75
CA GLY A 51 -26.17 6.46 6.43
C GLY A 51 -25.32 7.31 7.39
N MET A 52 -24.56 6.69 8.27
CA MET A 52 -23.80 7.38 9.32
C MET A 52 -22.29 7.14 9.23
N LYS A 53 -21.52 8.06 9.82
CA LYS A 53 -20.10 7.92 10.11
C LYS A 53 -19.88 7.75 11.60
N LYS A 54 -18.87 6.95 11.97
CA LYS A 54 -18.37 6.81 13.33
C LYS A 54 -16.86 6.91 13.34
N SER A 55 -16.33 7.78 14.14
CA SER A 55 -14.87 7.96 14.34
C SER A 55 -14.48 7.71 15.78
N GLY A 56 -13.25 7.29 16.02
CA GLY A 56 -12.72 7.02 17.34
C GLY A 56 -11.36 6.35 17.29
N PHE A 57 -11.06 5.61 18.34
CA PHE A 57 -9.87 4.78 18.47
C PHE A 57 -10.28 3.31 18.59
N LEU A 58 -9.85 2.50 17.63
CA LEU A 58 -9.99 1.05 17.66
C LEU A 58 -8.94 0.49 18.64
N ARG A 59 -9.40 -0.18 19.68
CA ARG A 59 -8.53 -0.82 20.66
C ARG A 59 -8.34 -2.28 20.30
N LEU A 60 -7.08 -2.70 20.11
CA LEU A 60 -6.66 -4.05 19.76
C LEU A 60 -5.72 -4.61 20.83
N GLY A 61 -5.52 -5.92 20.86
CA GLY A 61 -4.60 -6.58 21.80
C GLY A 61 -4.91 -6.28 23.26
N GLY A 62 -6.19 -6.34 23.67
CA GLY A 62 -6.59 -6.00 25.03
C GLY A 62 -6.38 -4.53 25.43
N GLY A 63 -6.16 -3.65 24.44
CA GLY A 63 -5.92 -2.20 24.63
C GLY A 63 -4.45 -1.79 24.47
N GLU A 64 -3.57 -2.71 24.16
CA GLU A 64 -2.15 -2.43 23.85
C GLU A 64 -2.00 -1.49 22.65
N PHE A 65 -2.85 -1.69 21.63
CA PHE A 65 -2.85 -0.88 20.41
C PHE A 65 -4.11 -0.01 20.35
N SER A 66 -3.95 1.21 19.88
CA SER A 66 -5.04 2.19 19.78
C SER A 66 -4.93 2.93 18.46
N LEU A 67 -5.72 2.50 17.46
CA LEU A 67 -5.63 2.96 16.08
C LEU A 67 -6.74 3.97 15.78
N PRO A 68 -6.42 5.20 15.31
CA PRO A 68 -7.42 6.18 14.92
C PRO A 68 -8.16 5.71 13.66
N TYR A 69 -9.48 5.61 13.72
CA TYR A 69 -10.28 5.09 12.63
C TYR A 69 -11.54 5.92 12.34
N THR A 70 -12.12 5.68 11.18
CA THR A 70 -13.47 6.11 10.81
C THR A 70 -14.14 4.99 10.03
N VAL A 71 -15.36 4.64 10.43
CA VAL A 71 -16.25 3.79 9.64
C VAL A 71 -17.34 4.64 9.01
N ILE A 72 -17.57 4.43 7.71
CA ILE A 72 -18.62 5.07 6.94
C ILE A 72 -19.55 3.96 6.46
N CYS A 73 -20.77 3.91 7.00
CA CYS A 73 -21.79 2.97 6.56
C CYS A 73 -22.75 3.66 5.59
N GLY A 74 -22.88 3.10 4.40
CA GLY A 74 -23.85 3.55 3.41
C GLY A 74 -25.29 3.26 3.82
N SER A 75 -26.23 3.87 3.14
CA SER A 75 -27.66 3.60 3.33
C SER A 75 -28.12 2.30 2.64
N HIS A 76 -27.29 1.77 1.74
CA HIS A 76 -27.57 0.55 0.97
C HIS A 76 -26.58 -0.55 1.34
N PRO A 77 -27.01 -1.83 1.33
CA PRO A 77 -26.11 -2.95 1.53
C PRO A 77 -25.07 -3.03 0.42
N GLY A 78 -23.90 -3.59 0.71
CA GLY A 78 -22.83 -3.74 -0.24
C GLY A 78 -21.56 -4.27 0.42
N LYS A 79 -20.45 -4.18 -0.27
CA LYS A 79 -19.15 -4.69 0.15
C LYS A 79 -18.47 -3.78 1.17
N THR A 80 -17.55 -4.35 1.94
CA THR A 80 -16.69 -3.60 2.87
C THR A 80 -15.33 -3.39 2.26
N VAL A 81 -14.89 -2.13 2.17
CA VAL A 81 -13.52 -1.76 1.78
C VAL A 81 -12.76 -1.31 3.01
N LEU A 82 -11.65 -1.98 3.30
CA LEU A 82 -10.67 -1.55 4.28
C LEU A 82 -9.66 -0.63 3.60
N ILE A 83 -9.36 0.51 4.21
CA ILE A 83 -8.31 1.43 3.79
C ILE A 83 -7.42 1.69 5.00
N THR A 84 -6.14 1.37 4.89
CA THR A 84 -5.14 1.64 5.93
C THR A 84 -4.13 2.67 5.46
N ALA A 85 -3.57 3.40 6.40
CA ALA A 85 -2.43 4.29 6.19
C ALA A 85 -1.44 4.15 7.35
N ALA A 86 -0.21 4.55 7.13
CA ALA A 86 0.87 4.49 8.09
C ALA A 86 1.02 3.10 8.73
N VAL A 87 1.10 2.08 7.89
CA VAL A 87 1.73 0.80 8.25
C VAL A 87 3.21 1.07 8.57
N HIS A 88 3.79 2.09 7.92
CA HIS A 88 5.03 2.75 8.35
C HIS A 88 4.72 4.16 8.84
N GLY A 89 5.21 4.51 10.03
CA GLY A 89 4.85 5.76 10.71
C GLY A 89 5.39 7.02 10.03
N GLY A 90 6.46 6.94 9.24
CA GLY A 90 7.04 8.06 8.50
C GLY A 90 6.24 8.52 7.28
N GLU A 91 5.22 7.79 6.86
CA GLU A 91 4.52 7.97 5.58
C GLU A 91 3.29 8.88 5.69
N TYR A 92 3.50 10.19 5.69
CA TYR A 92 2.47 11.20 5.99
C TYR A 92 1.38 11.37 4.94
N VAL A 93 1.66 11.15 3.65
CA VAL A 93 0.68 11.34 2.56
C VAL A 93 -0.55 10.47 2.77
N GLY A 94 -0.33 9.18 3.08
CA GLY A 94 -1.40 8.23 3.35
C GLY A 94 -2.26 8.63 4.55
N ILE A 95 -1.62 9.10 5.64
CA ILE A 95 -2.32 9.58 6.84
C ILE A 95 -3.25 10.73 6.52
N GLN A 96 -2.72 11.78 5.86
CA GLN A 96 -3.50 12.96 5.51
C GLN A 96 -4.60 12.63 4.49
N ALA A 97 -4.32 11.77 3.53
CA ALA A 97 -5.33 11.31 2.57
C ALA A 97 -6.48 10.55 3.27
N ALA A 98 -6.17 9.66 4.24
CA ALA A 98 -7.18 8.95 5.01
C ALA A 98 -8.02 9.89 5.90
N VAL A 99 -7.40 10.92 6.50
CA VAL A 99 -8.12 11.97 7.25
C VAL A 99 -9.09 12.72 6.36
N GLU A 100 -8.66 13.15 5.17
CA GLU A 100 -9.52 13.88 4.24
C GLU A 100 -10.59 13.00 3.59
N LEU A 101 -10.30 11.71 3.30
CA LEU A 101 -11.30 10.76 2.83
C LEU A 101 -12.40 10.55 3.87
N ALA A 102 -12.04 10.44 5.16
CA ALA A 102 -13.01 10.31 6.24
C ALA A 102 -13.98 11.51 6.31
N ASP A 103 -13.51 12.71 5.98
CA ASP A 103 -14.36 13.90 5.88
C ASP A 103 -15.18 13.92 4.59
N LYS A 104 -14.53 13.71 3.43
CA LYS A 104 -15.10 13.99 2.11
C LYS A 104 -16.01 12.87 1.56
N LEU A 105 -15.81 11.61 1.92
CA LEU A 105 -16.70 10.53 1.53
C LEU A 105 -18.06 10.72 2.20
N LYS A 106 -19.13 10.69 1.42
CA LYS A 106 -20.49 10.92 1.89
C LYS A 106 -21.23 9.61 2.08
N PRO A 107 -21.82 9.32 3.28
CA PRO A 107 -22.52 8.06 3.54
C PRO A 107 -23.65 7.77 2.53
N GLU A 108 -24.36 8.81 2.09
CA GLU A 108 -25.44 8.68 1.10
C GLU A 108 -24.99 8.22 -0.29
N LYS A 109 -23.67 8.24 -0.54
CA LYS A 109 -23.03 7.77 -1.77
C LYS A 109 -22.31 6.44 -1.60
N ILE A 110 -22.37 5.83 -0.44
CA ILE A 110 -21.71 4.55 -0.14
C ILE A 110 -22.72 3.41 -0.25
N HIS A 111 -22.34 2.36 -0.98
CA HIS A 111 -22.98 1.05 -0.97
C HIS A 111 -22.10 0.09 -0.15
N GLY A 112 -22.62 -0.38 0.97
CA GLY A 112 -21.86 -1.16 1.93
C GLY A 112 -21.12 -0.29 2.94
N ARG A 113 -19.82 -0.50 3.10
CA ARG A 113 -19.04 0.10 4.18
C ARG A 113 -17.61 0.42 3.76
N VAL A 114 -17.11 1.56 4.24
CA VAL A 114 -15.69 1.92 4.15
C VAL A 114 -15.12 2.04 5.56
N ILE A 115 -14.07 1.28 5.86
CA ILE A 115 -13.31 1.33 7.11
C ILE A 115 -11.98 2.02 6.80
N LEU A 116 -11.73 3.17 7.41
CA LEU A 116 -10.50 3.94 7.28
C LEU A 116 -9.72 3.85 8.58
N VAL A 117 -8.53 3.26 8.56
CA VAL A 117 -7.55 3.32 9.66
C VAL A 117 -6.48 4.32 9.28
N LYS A 118 -6.46 5.45 9.97
CA LYS A 118 -5.63 6.61 9.61
C LYS A 118 -4.16 6.42 9.92
N THR A 119 -3.86 5.59 10.93
CA THR A 119 -2.49 5.29 11.34
C THR A 119 -2.48 3.91 11.98
N VAL A 120 -1.87 2.93 11.32
CA VAL A 120 -1.74 1.56 11.85
C VAL A 120 -0.61 1.52 12.87
N CYS A 121 0.60 1.93 12.51
CA CYS A 121 1.74 1.98 13.42
C CYS A 121 1.87 3.37 14.07
N ARG A 122 0.95 3.68 14.98
CA ARG A 122 0.89 4.98 15.64
C ARG A 122 2.15 5.31 16.43
N LYS A 123 2.81 4.32 17.02
CA LYS A 123 4.02 4.54 17.81
C LYS A 123 5.19 5.02 16.95
N GLU A 124 5.42 4.39 15.81
CA GLU A 124 6.44 4.84 14.85
C GLU A 124 6.18 6.30 14.42
N PHE A 125 4.91 6.63 14.16
CA PHE A 125 4.52 8.00 13.82
C PHE A 125 4.83 8.99 14.95
N GLU A 126 4.47 8.66 16.20
CA GLU A 126 4.66 9.55 17.37
C GLU A 126 6.15 9.70 17.74
N GLU A 127 6.95 8.63 17.57
CA GLU A 127 8.38 8.61 17.88
C GLU A 127 9.26 8.96 16.66
N ARG A 128 8.68 9.12 15.46
CA ARG A 128 9.37 9.46 14.22
C ARG A 128 10.47 8.46 13.88
N SER A 129 10.17 7.19 13.98
CA SER A 129 11.12 6.09 13.75
C SER A 129 11.06 5.48 12.35
N GLY A 130 10.39 6.16 11.41
CA GLY A 130 10.26 5.71 10.03
C GLY A 130 9.46 4.42 9.90
N SER A 131 10.05 3.40 9.28
CA SER A 131 9.40 2.11 9.00
C SER A 131 9.76 1.01 10.00
N VAL A 132 10.55 1.32 11.04
CA VAL A 132 11.04 0.33 12.02
C VAL A 132 10.58 0.70 13.43
N CYS A 133 9.90 -0.23 14.08
CA CYS A 133 9.45 -0.05 15.45
C CYS A 133 10.64 0.04 16.41
N PRO A 134 10.73 1.09 17.25
CA PRO A 134 11.88 1.27 18.14
C PRO A 134 11.94 0.27 19.30
N GLU A 135 10.84 -0.44 19.60
CA GLU A 135 10.82 -1.40 20.70
C GLU A 135 11.36 -2.79 20.33
N ASP A 136 11.12 -3.25 19.11
CA ASP A 136 11.48 -4.61 18.68
C ASP A 136 12.27 -4.66 17.37
N GLU A 137 12.64 -3.49 16.84
CA GLU A 137 13.44 -3.31 15.63
C GLU A 137 12.86 -4.02 14.40
N LYS A 138 11.52 -4.21 14.38
CA LYS A 138 10.82 -4.85 13.28
C LYS A 138 10.05 -3.85 12.42
N ASN A 139 10.04 -4.12 11.12
CA ASN A 139 9.16 -3.48 10.17
C ASN A 139 7.82 -4.23 10.16
N LEU A 140 6.72 -3.54 10.49
CA LEU A 140 5.38 -4.13 10.51
C LEU A 140 5.01 -4.78 9.18
N ASN A 141 5.38 -4.15 8.05
CA ASN A 141 5.07 -4.64 6.70
C ASN A 141 6.02 -5.76 6.22
N ARG A 142 6.67 -6.47 7.16
CA ARG A 142 7.50 -7.67 6.92
C ARG A 142 7.10 -8.85 7.80
N VAL A 143 6.14 -8.66 8.71
CA VAL A 143 5.80 -9.68 9.72
C VAL A 143 4.38 -10.25 9.62
N PHE A 144 3.56 -9.82 8.63
CA PHE A 144 2.23 -10.42 8.42
C PHE A 144 2.32 -11.90 8.02
N PRO A 145 1.52 -12.78 8.63
CA PRO A 145 0.29 -12.54 9.43
C PRO A 145 0.48 -12.20 10.90
N GLY A 146 1.69 -12.14 11.40
CA GLY A 146 1.95 -11.89 12.80
C GLY A 146 1.91 -13.15 13.68
N ASN A 147 2.09 -12.93 14.99
CA ASN A 147 2.07 -13.98 16.00
C ASN A 147 1.55 -13.38 17.34
N PRO A 148 0.46 -13.93 17.92
CA PRO A 148 -0.09 -13.40 19.20
C PRO A 148 0.88 -13.51 20.37
N ASN A 149 1.87 -14.41 20.30
CA ASN A 149 2.89 -14.63 21.35
C ASN A 149 4.25 -14.04 20.95
N GLY A 150 4.32 -13.25 19.87
CA GLY A 150 5.54 -12.64 19.36
C GLY A 150 5.86 -11.29 20.02
N THR A 151 6.76 -10.56 19.38
CA THR A 151 7.12 -9.19 19.79
C THR A 151 6.00 -8.20 19.44
N ARG A 152 6.20 -6.92 19.68
CA ARG A 152 5.16 -5.90 19.49
C ARG A 152 4.58 -5.89 18.07
N MET A 153 5.45 -5.85 17.05
CA MET A 153 4.97 -5.81 15.66
C MET A 153 4.32 -7.12 15.22
N ASP A 154 4.80 -8.27 15.71
CA ASP A 154 4.13 -9.55 15.46
C ASP A 154 2.71 -9.56 16.01
N ARG A 155 2.51 -9.04 17.24
CA ARG A 155 1.17 -8.96 17.85
C ARG A 155 0.27 -7.97 17.13
N LEU A 156 0.80 -6.80 16.73
CA LEU A 156 0.02 -5.81 15.98
C LEU A 156 -0.42 -6.38 14.63
N ALA A 157 0.48 -7.03 13.88
CA ALA A 157 0.13 -7.68 12.62
C ALA A 157 -0.97 -8.73 12.81
N TYR A 158 -0.84 -9.57 13.84
CA TYR A 158 -1.86 -10.58 14.17
C TYR A 158 -3.23 -9.93 14.45
N GLU A 159 -3.29 -8.88 15.26
CA GLU A 159 -4.53 -8.17 15.58
C GLU A 159 -5.16 -7.49 14.34
N VAL A 160 -4.34 -6.91 13.47
CA VAL A 160 -4.80 -6.34 12.18
C VAL A 160 -5.44 -7.41 11.32
N VAL A 161 -4.82 -8.57 11.20
CA VAL A 161 -5.38 -9.70 10.45
C VAL A 161 -6.70 -10.17 11.05
N GLN A 162 -6.75 -10.40 12.37
CA GLN A 162 -7.93 -10.93 13.04
C GLN A 162 -9.12 -9.97 13.02
N LYS A 163 -8.89 -8.67 13.07
CA LYS A 163 -9.96 -7.67 13.25
C LYS A 163 -10.27 -6.86 12.00
N LEU A 164 -9.25 -6.50 11.22
CA LEU A 164 -9.43 -5.61 10.08
C LEU A 164 -9.52 -6.39 8.75
N HIS A 165 -8.57 -7.28 8.47
CA HIS A 165 -8.64 -8.09 7.24
C HIS A 165 -9.89 -8.97 7.23
N SER A 166 -10.23 -9.63 8.35
CA SER A 166 -11.42 -10.48 8.46
C SER A 166 -12.73 -9.73 8.17
N ALA A 167 -12.77 -8.42 8.36
CA ALA A 167 -13.94 -7.58 8.13
C ALA A 167 -14.05 -7.05 6.69
N ALA A 168 -13.01 -7.25 5.84
CA ALA A 168 -12.91 -6.63 4.53
C ALA A 168 -13.28 -7.58 3.37
N ASP A 169 -13.92 -7.03 2.34
CA ASP A 169 -14.06 -7.67 1.03
C ASP A 169 -12.95 -7.23 0.07
N TYR A 170 -12.48 -5.98 0.21
CA TYR A 170 -11.39 -5.37 -0.56
C TYR A 170 -10.47 -4.59 0.36
N TYR A 171 -9.21 -4.48 -0.02
CA TYR A 171 -8.23 -3.77 0.79
C TYR A 171 -7.37 -2.82 -0.04
N ILE A 172 -7.19 -1.59 0.46
CA ILE A 172 -6.32 -0.55 -0.09
C ILE A 172 -5.36 -0.12 1.01
N ASP A 173 -4.05 -0.30 0.78
CA ASP A 173 -3.00 0.13 1.70
C ASP A 173 -2.33 1.39 1.15
N LEU A 174 -2.25 2.45 1.96
CA LEU A 174 -1.71 3.74 1.55
C LEU A 174 -0.29 3.90 2.10
N HIS A 175 0.67 3.96 1.20
CA HIS A 175 2.08 4.12 1.46
C HIS A 175 2.67 5.33 0.75
N SER A 176 3.89 5.70 1.11
CA SER A 176 4.74 6.68 0.44
C SER A 176 6.21 6.35 0.69
N GLY A 177 7.13 7.04 0.03
CA GLY A 177 8.55 6.95 0.40
C GLY A 177 8.77 7.42 1.82
N ASP A 178 9.42 6.57 2.63
CA ASP A 178 9.83 6.82 4.00
C ASP A 178 10.92 7.91 4.08
N ASP A 179 11.46 8.18 5.25
CA ASP A 179 12.36 9.31 5.57
C ASP A 179 13.49 9.55 4.57
N TYR A 180 13.99 8.48 3.95
CA TYR A 180 15.11 8.51 3.00
C TYR A 180 14.77 7.93 1.63
N GLU A 181 13.49 7.76 1.31
CA GLU A 181 13.05 7.14 0.07
C GLU A 181 12.44 8.16 -0.89
N GLN A 182 13.07 8.29 -2.05
CA GLN A 182 12.52 8.99 -3.21
C GLN A 182 11.82 7.98 -4.12
N LEU A 183 10.64 8.31 -4.63
CA LEU A 183 9.91 7.44 -5.56
C LEU A 183 9.18 8.23 -6.65
N THR A 184 8.93 7.58 -7.78
CA THR A 184 7.88 7.99 -8.71
C THR A 184 6.58 7.32 -8.30
N PRO A 185 5.40 7.96 -8.44
CA PRO A 185 4.15 7.32 -8.04
C PRO A 185 3.89 6.00 -8.78
N TYR A 186 3.51 4.96 -8.05
CA TYR A 186 3.11 3.66 -8.61
C TYR A 186 2.15 2.93 -7.67
N ILE A 187 1.57 1.84 -8.13
CA ILE A 187 0.67 1.00 -7.34
C ILE A 187 1.10 -0.46 -7.44
N TYR A 188 1.15 -1.15 -6.30
CA TYR A 188 1.24 -2.60 -6.29
C TYR A 188 -0.13 -3.23 -6.36
N TYR A 189 -0.23 -4.36 -7.06
CA TYR A 189 -1.34 -5.29 -6.91
C TYR A 189 -0.82 -6.68 -6.51
N ALA A 190 -1.60 -7.36 -5.70
CA ALA A 190 -1.23 -8.69 -5.23
C ALA A 190 -1.24 -9.67 -6.42
N GLY A 191 -0.14 -10.41 -6.60
CA GLY A 191 0.03 -11.37 -7.69
C GLY A 191 0.24 -12.81 -7.22
N CYS A 192 0.24 -13.04 -5.89
CA CYS A 192 0.44 -14.36 -5.28
C CYS A 192 -0.79 -14.73 -4.44
N ALA A 193 -1.88 -15.07 -5.11
CA ALA A 193 -3.18 -15.45 -4.55
C ALA A 193 -3.95 -16.27 -5.60
N ASP A 194 -5.19 -16.66 -5.28
CA ASP A 194 -6.10 -17.27 -6.26
C ASP A 194 -6.35 -16.33 -7.44
N GLU A 195 -6.52 -16.88 -8.64
CA GLU A 195 -6.58 -16.10 -9.89
C GLU A 195 -7.64 -14.99 -9.86
N ASP A 196 -8.84 -15.26 -9.32
CA ASP A 196 -9.91 -14.26 -9.21
C ASP A 196 -9.50 -13.08 -8.32
N VAL A 197 -8.75 -13.35 -7.26
CA VAL A 197 -8.21 -12.34 -6.35
C VAL A 197 -7.16 -11.50 -7.04
N VAL A 198 -6.25 -12.13 -7.80
CA VAL A 198 -5.21 -11.46 -8.60
C VAL A 198 -5.85 -10.56 -9.65
N GLN A 199 -6.81 -11.08 -10.41
CA GLN A 199 -7.51 -10.32 -11.45
C GLN A 199 -8.28 -9.12 -10.87
N MET A 200 -8.94 -9.30 -9.74
CA MET A 200 -9.63 -8.18 -9.08
C MET A 200 -8.64 -7.15 -8.52
N SER A 201 -7.53 -7.59 -7.92
CA SER A 201 -6.46 -6.68 -7.46
C SER A 201 -5.87 -5.87 -8.62
N ARG A 202 -5.65 -6.49 -9.77
CA ARG A 202 -5.22 -5.82 -11.01
C ARG A 202 -6.25 -4.79 -11.47
N LYS A 203 -7.55 -5.15 -11.54
CA LYS A 203 -8.63 -4.22 -11.88
C LYS A 203 -8.69 -3.02 -10.94
N MET A 204 -8.43 -3.22 -9.66
CA MET A 204 -8.32 -2.12 -8.68
C MET A 204 -7.12 -1.22 -9.02
N ALA A 205 -5.95 -1.79 -9.30
CA ALA A 205 -4.74 -1.04 -9.62
C ALA A 205 -4.88 -0.20 -10.90
N GLU A 206 -5.57 -0.71 -11.93
CA GLU A 206 -5.85 -0.01 -13.18
C GLU A 206 -6.68 1.28 -13.01
N GLN A 207 -7.27 1.52 -11.83
CA GLN A 207 -8.05 2.73 -11.54
C GLN A 207 -7.21 3.89 -11.00
N ALA A 208 -5.97 3.64 -10.59
CA ALA A 208 -5.08 4.66 -10.07
C ALA A 208 -4.51 5.53 -11.19
N ASP A 209 -4.34 6.82 -10.90
CA ASP A 209 -3.72 7.79 -11.82
C ASP A 209 -2.20 7.83 -11.60
N VAL A 210 -1.54 6.70 -11.84
CA VAL A 210 -0.09 6.51 -11.69
C VAL A 210 0.51 5.94 -12.98
N PRO A 211 1.79 6.20 -13.28
CA PRO A 211 2.40 5.69 -14.50
C PRO A 211 2.63 4.18 -14.51
N TYR A 212 2.76 3.54 -13.34
CA TYR A 212 3.15 2.13 -13.25
C TYR A 212 2.29 1.37 -12.25
N MET A 213 1.97 0.10 -12.59
CA MET A 213 1.42 -0.88 -11.66
C MET A 213 2.32 -2.11 -11.62
N VAL A 214 2.66 -2.54 -10.41
CA VAL A 214 3.64 -3.60 -10.15
C VAL A 214 2.94 -4.84 -9.62
N LYS A 215 3.14 -5.98 -10.28
CA LYS A 215 2.70 -7.28 -9.78
C LYS A 215 3.61 -7.72 -8.64
N SER A 216 3.07 -7.89 -7.44
CA SER A 216 3.83 -8.46 -6.33
C SER A 216 3.84 -9.97 -6.37
N ASN A 217 5.02 -10.57 -6.24
CA ASN A 217 5.22 -12.02 -6.29
C ASN A 217 5.47 -12.63 -4.89
N VAL A 218 4.96 -12.00 -3.82
CA VAL A 218 5.03 -12.51 -2.45
C VAL A 218 3.64 -12.65 -1.84
N ALA A 219 3.44 -13.69 -1.02
CA ALA A 219 2.15 -14.04 -0.40
C ALA A 219 2.05 -13.64 1.07
N SER A 220 3.16 -13.23 1.71
CA SER A 220 3.21 -12.91 3.13
C SER A 220 4.27 -11.86 3.43
N GLY A 221 4.37 -11.46 4.70
CA GLY A 221 5.25 -10.38 5.14
C GLY A 221 4.58 -9.02 5.03
N GLY A 222 4.09 -8.64 3.86
CA GLY A 222 3.32 -7.41 3.67
C GLY A 222 1.83 -7.58 4.02
N SER A 223 1.20 -6.50 4.49
CA SER A 223 -0.20 -6.47 4.89
C SER A 223 -1.13 -6.82 3.73
N TYR A 224 -1.04 -6.09 2.61
CA TYR A 224 -1.90 -6.32 1.44
C TYR A 224 -1.60 -7.67 0.74
N ASN A 225 -0.35 -8.13 0.77
CA ASN A 225 0.02 -9.44 0.22
C ASN A 225 -0.68 -10.58 0.99
N TYR A 226 -0.60 -10.52 2.32
CA TYR A 226 -1.24 -11.53 3.15
C TYR A 226 -2.77 -11.48 3.06
N ALA A 227 -3.36 -10.29 3.01
CA ALA A 227 -4.80 -10.13 2.79
C ALA A 227 -5.25 -10.82 1.48
N ALA A 228 -4.50 -10.63 0.39
CA ALA A 228 -4.78 -11.28 -0.89
C ALA A 228 -4.62 -12.81 -0.81
N ALA A 229 -3.57 -13.31 -0.16
CA ALA A 229 -3.38 -14.74 0.06
C ALA A 229 -4.55 -15.36 0.88
N CYS A 230 -5.25 -14.56 1.68
CA CYS A 230 -6.48 -14.93 2.37
C CYS A 230 -7.77 -14.68 1.54
N GLY A 231 -7.65 -14.40 0.24
CA GLY A 231 -8.78 -14.21 -0.68
C GLY A 231 -9.41 -12.82 -0.63
N ILE A 232 -8.69 -11.77 -0.21
CA ILE A 232 -9.15 -10.38 -0.19
C ILE A 232 -8.39 -9.61 -1.27
N PRO A 233 -9.02 -9.25 -2.41
CA PRO A 233 -8.36 -8.46 -3.44
C PRO A 233 -7.78 -7.17 -2.86
N SER A 234 -6.48 -6.93 -3.13
CA SER A 234 -5.71 -5.92 -2.41
C SER A 234 -4.73 -5.18 -3.31
N VAL A 235 -4.57 -3.89 -3.02
CA VAL A 235 -3.58 -3.01 -3.65
C VAL A 235 -2.85 -2.19 -2.60
N LEU A 236 -1.62 -1.75 -2.95
CA LEU A 236 -0.84 -0.82 -2.17
C LEU A 236 -0.46 0.37 -3.06
N ILE A 237 -0.83 1.58 -2.66
CA ILE A 237 -0.55 2.82 -3.39
C ILE A 237 0.71 3.45 -2.80
N GLU A 238 1.71 3.68 -3.65
CA GLU A 238 2.94 4.41 -3.33
C GLU A 238 2.87 5.81 -3.92
N ARG A 239 2.77 6.83 -3.06
CA ARG A 239 2.68 8.22 -3.50
C ARG A 239 3.18 9.17 -2.41
N GLY A 240 4.06 10.09 -2.79
CA GLY A 240 4.85 10.93 -1.89
C GLY A 240 6.22 10.31 -1.58
N GLN A 241 7.12 11.07 -0.99
CA GLN A 241 8.51 10.69 -0.80
C GLN A 241 9.15 11.43 0.38
N MET A 242 10.29 10.91 0.87
CA MET A 242 11.14 11.56 1.88
C MET A 242 10.39 11.88 3.18
N GLY A 243 9.45 11.04 3.62
CA GLY A 243 8.64 11.27 4.82
C GLY A 243 7.80 12.56 4.79
N GLY A 244 7.78 13.24 3.65
CA GLY A 244 7.05 14.48 3.47
C GLY A 244 5.64 14.29 2.93
N TRP A 245 4.88 15.40 2.83
CA TRP A 245 3.60 15.42 2.14
C TRP A 245 3.37 16.77 1.45
N SER A 246 2.55 16.76 0.41
CA SER A 246 2.05 17.97 -0.25
C SER A 246 0.55 17.88 -0.48
N PRO A 247 -0.15 19.00 -0.63
CA PRO A 247 -1.57 19.01 -1.00
C PRO A 247 -1.85 18.27 -2.31
N GLU A 248 -0.93 18.31 -3.26
CA GLU A 248 -1.02 17.65 -4.57
C GLU A 248 -0.98 16.13 -4.43
N GLU A 249 -0.04 15.61 -3.64
CA GLU A 249 0.09 14.16 -3.39
C GLU A 249 -1.11 13.62 -2.62
N VAL A 250 -1.56 14.34 -1.60
CA VAL A 250 -2.77 13.99 -0.84
C VAL A 250 -4.01 14.01 -1.74
N HIS A 251 -4.15 15.02 -2.62
CA HIS A 251 -5.25 15.10 -3.57
C HIS A 251 -5.24 13.91 -4.53
N SER A 252 -4.07 13.58 -5.07
CA SER A 252 -3.88 12.47 -6.01
C SER A 252 -4.17 11.13 -5.37
N THR A 253 -3.68 10.87 -4.14
CA THR A 253 -3.98 9.66 -3.38
C THR A 253 -5.49 9.50 -3.13
N ARG A 254 -6.18 10.59 -2.74
CA ARG A 254 -7.64 10.56 -2.56
C ARG A 254 -8.38 10.29 -3.88
N LYS A 255 -7.88 10.83 -4.99
CA LYS A 255 -8.42 10.60 -6.32
C LYS A 255 -8.31 9.12 -6.70
N ASP A 256 -7.14 8.51 -6.49
CA ASP A 256 -6.91 7.10 -6.75
C ASP A 256 -7.86 6.21 -5.93
N VAL A 257 -7.91 6.42 -4.62
CA VAL A 257 -8.85 5.69 -3.74
C VAL A 257 -10.30 5.86 -4.20
N ARG A 258 -10.74 7.08 -4.51
CA ARG A 258 -12.10 7.32 -4.97
C ARG A 258 -12.40 6.61 -6.29
N ASN A 259 -11.46 6.62 -7.24
CA ASN A 259 -11.62 5.93 -8.52
C ASN A 259 -11.77 4.41 -8.31
N ILE A 260 -10.97 3.83 -7.42
CA ILE A 260 -11.09 2.41 -7.03
C ILE A 260 -12.47 2.14 -6.40
N LEU A 261 -12.91 2.95 -5.43
CA LEU A 261 -14.22 2.79 -4.80
C LEU A 261 -15.38 2.89 -5.79
N CYS A 262 -15.30 3.81 -6.77
CA CYS A 262 -16.28 3.92 -7.84
C CYS A 262 -16.30 2.68 -8.74
N ALA A 263 -15.13 2.16 -9.12
CA ALA A 263 -15.02 0.97 -9.96
C ALA A 263 -15.51 -0.30 -9.25
N LEU A 264 -15.35 -0.37 -7.93
CA LEU A 264 -15.88 -1.47 -7.10
C LEU A 264 -17.39 -1.36 -6.83
N GLY A 265 -18.07 -0.29 -7.32
CA GLY A 265 -19.47 -0.04 -7.02
C GLY A 265 -19.76 0.29 -5.54
N VAL A 266 -18.73 0.65 -4.79
CA VAL A 266 -18.84 1.02 -3.36
C VAL A 266 -19.13 2.50 -3.18
N TYR A 267 -18.79 3.35 -4.14
CA TYR A 267 -19.03 4.78 -4.09
C TYR A 267 -19.76 5.28 -5.33
N ASP A 268 -20.94 5.90 -5.14
CA ASP A 268 -21.69 6.53 -6.22
C ASP A 268 -21.02 7.82 -6.69
N GLY A 269 -20.50 7.77 -7.91
CA GLY A 269 -19.86 8.93 -8.53
C GLY A 269 -19.19 8.54 -9.84
N MET A 270 -18.88 9.56 -10.63
CA MET A 270 -18.02 9.35 -11.80
C MET A 270 -16.57 9.25 -11.36
N ARG A 271 -15.84 8.34 -11.99
CA ARG A 271 -14.38 8.31 -11.86
C ARG A 271 -13.79 9.62 -12.38
N SER A 272 -12.79 10.12 -11.69
CA SER A 272 -12.05 11.29 -12.15
C SER A 272 -11.20 10.90 -13.35
N TYR A 273 -11.01 11.82 -14.27
CA TYR A 273 -10.09 11.64 -15.39
C TYR A 273 -8.69 11.26 -14.89
N SER A 274 -8.07 10.27 -15.52
CA SER A 274 -6.70 9.85 -15.24
C SER A 274 -5.77 10.37 -16.33
N ASN A 275 -4.59 10.86 -15.92
CA ASN A 275 -3.53 11.29 -16.83
C ASN A 275 -2.73 10.10 -17.36
N TYR A 276 -2.75 8.98 -16.61
CA TYR A 276 -2.02 7.76 -16.89
C TYR A 276 -2.96 6.56 -17.04
N TYR A 277 -2.53 5.62 -17.84
CA TYR A 277 -2.96 4.24 -17.78
C TYR A 277 -1.77 3.46 -17.23
N PRO A 278 -1.85 2.89 -16.02
CA PRO A 278 -0.71 2.27 -15.38
C PRO A 278 -0.10 1.17 -16.25
N MET A 279 1.18 1.32 -16.57
CA MET A 279 1.92 0.28 -17.29
C MET A 279 2.23 -0.87 -16.36
N ALA A 280 1.88 -2.10 -16.75
CA ALA A 280 2.10 -3.28 -15.94
C ALA A 280 3.59 -3.65 -15.90
N ILE A 281 4.10 -3.92 -14.70
CA ILE A 281 5.46 -4.34 -14.41
C ILE A 281 5.37 -5.69 -13.69
N GLU A 282 6.01 -6.71 -14.26
CA GLU A 282 6.02 -8.07 -13.71
C GLU A 282 7.39 -8.50 -13.18
N ASP A 283 8.47 -7.88 -13.65
CA ASP A 283 9.83 -8.18 -13.24
C ASP A 283 10.46 -6.98 -12.51
N VAL A 284 10.90 -7.22 -11.31
CA VAL A 284 11.42 -6.20 -10.39
C VAL A 284 12.78 -6.66 -9.86
N ARG A 285 13.73 -5.73 -9.78
CA ARG A 285 15.03 -5.94 -9.15
C ARG A 285 15.23 -4.96 -8.01
N TYR A 286 15.64 -5.50 -6.87
CA TYR A 286 16.07 -4.73 -5.72
C TYR A 286 17.60 -4.80 -5.66
N GLN A 287 18.25 -3.65 -5.75
CA GLN A 287 19.70 -3.56 -5.62
C GLN A 287 20.07 -2.90 -4.29
N SER A 288 20.97 -3.53 -3.55
CA SER A 288 21.51 -3.02 -2.29
C SER A 288 23.02 -2.94 -2.38
N ALA A 289 23.64 -1.98 -1.66
CA ALA A 289 25.08 -1.91 -1.55
C ALA A 289 25.64 -3.15 -0.82
N SER A 290 26.76 -3.67 -1.30
CA SER A 290 27.50 -4.75 -0.62
C SER A 290 28.48 -4.21 0.42
N VAL A 291 28.72 -2.90 0.41
CA VAL A 291 29.65 -2.21 1.29
C VAL A 291 28.98 -1.02 1.99
N SER A 292 29.45 -0.68 3.19
CA SER A 292 29.02 0.53 3.89
C SER A 292 29.75 1.76 3.35
N GLY A 293 29.06 2.87 3.18
CA GLY A 293 29.62 4.12 2.70
C GLY A 293 28.55 5.17 2.38
N LEU A 294 28.98 6.21 1.67
CA LEU A 294 28.10 7.31 1.22
C LEU A 294 27.58 6.98 -0.17
N TRP A 295 26.24 6.87 -0.29
CA TRP A 295 25.59 6.62 -1.57
C TRP A 295 25.47 7.90 -2.40
N TYR A 296 25.84 7.82 -3.69
CA TYR A 296 25.72 8.89 -4.68
C TYR A 296 24.89 8.40 -5.87
N PRO A 297 23.58 8.66 -5.90
CA PRO A 297 22.73 8.29 -7.03
C PRO A 297 23.08 9.10 -8.27
N ALA A 298 23.07 8.45 -9.45
CA ALA A 298 23.20 9.07 -10.77
C ALA A 298 21.89 9.08 -11.55
N LYS A 299 20.87 8.41 -11.01
CA LYS A 299 19.52 8.34 -11.54
C LYS A 299 18.53 8.83 -10.51
N LYS A 300 17.34 9.17 -10.94
CA LYS A 300 16.21 9.53 -10.08
C LYS A 300 14.99 8.66 -10.39
N PRO A 301 14.05 8.53 -9.48
CA PRO A 301 12.79 7.85 -9.74
C PRO A 301 12.08 8.40 -10.98
N GLY A 302 11.59 7.49 -11.84
CA GLY A 302 11.00 7.80 -13.13
C GLY A 302 11.98 7.76 -14.30
N ASP A 303 13.30 7.74 -14.07
CA ASP A 303 14.28 7.62 -15.16
C ASP A 303 14.20 6.26 -15.83
N ILE A 304 14.14 6.27 -17.16
CA ILE A 304 14.25 5.06 -17.99
C ILE A 304 15.72 4.68 -18.11
N ILE A 305 16.01 3.42 -17.90
CA ILE A 305 17.37 2.88 -17.87
C ILE A 305 17.53 1.67 -18.79
N LYS A 306 18.76 1.40 -19.17
CA LYS A 306 19.17 0.25 -19.98
C LYS A 306 20.18 -0.61 -19.24
N VAL A 307 20.26 -1.90 -19.65
CA VAL A 307 21.31 -2.81 -19.17
C VAL A 307 22.69 -2.16 -19.30
N GLY A 308 23.50 -2.24 -18.23
CA GLY A 308 24.82 -1.67 -18.15
C GLY A 308 24.88 -0.17 -17.86
N GLU A 309 23.72 0.50 -17.76
CA GLU A 309 23.68 1.93 -17.46
C GLU A 309 24.06 2.20 -16.00
N TYR A 310 24.83 3.27 -15.78
CA TYR A 310 25.32 3.67 -14.46
C TYR A 310 24.17 4.22 -13.60
N LEU A 311 23.97 3.63 -12.43
CA LEU A 311 22.93 3.99 -11.48
C LEU A 311 23.45 4.85 -10.33
N GLY A 312 24.72 4.69 -9.97
CA GLY A 312 25.34 5.42 -8.87
C GLY A 312 26.55 4.70 -8.30
N CYS A 313 27.13 5.25 -7.23
CA CYS A 313 28.25 4.62 -6.53
C CYS A 313 28.19 4.84 -5.02
N VAL A 314 28.84 3.94 -4.28
CA VAL A 314 29.15 4.12 -2.86
C VAL A 314 30.60 4.58 -2.74
N LYS A 315 30.83 5.61 -1.91
CA LYS A 315 32.16 6.16 -1.62
C LYS A 315 32.49 6.07 -0.13
N ASP A 316 33.79 6.04 0.19
CA ASP A 316 34.23 6.27 1.55
C ASP A 316 34.18 7.77 1.93
N TYR A 317 34.60 8.08 3.16
CA TYR A 317 34.62 9.48 3.65
C TYR A 317 35.75 10.32 3.04
N GLU A 318 36.71 9.71 2.37
CA GLU A 318 37.78 10.36 1.62
C GLU A 318 37.41 10.62 0.15
N GLY A 319 36.20 10.10 -0.29
CA GLY A 319 35.68 10.27 -1.64
C GLY A 319 36.09 9.19 -2.64
N ASN A 320 36.78 8.15 -2.21
CA ASN A 320 37.16 7.04 -3.07
C ASN A 320 35.94 6.15 -3.36
N ILE A 321 35.80 5.68 -4.58
CA ILE A 321 34.69 4.77 -4.98
C ILE A 321 34.98 3.39 -4.40
N LEU A 322 34.05 2.89 -3.57
CA LEU A 322 34.08 1.55 -3.00
C LEU A 322 33.29 0.56 -3.86
N GLU A 323 32.15 1.01 -4.42
CA GLU A 323 31.25 0.18 -5.22
C GLU A 323 30.59 1.02 -6.30
N THR A 324 30.38 0.43 -7.48
CA THR A 324 29.65 1.02 -8.60
C THR A 324 28.44 0.16 -8.92
N SER A 325 27.26 0.79 -8.99
CA SER A 325 26.00 0.11 -9.36
C SER A 325 25.68 0.36 -10.83
N LEU A 326 25.45 -0.74 -11.55
CA LEU A 326 24.99 -0.72 -12.94
C LEU A 326 23.65 -1.46 -13.05
N SER A 327 22.80 -1.04 -13.98
CA SER A 327 21.55 -1.74 -14.25
C SER A 327 21.80 -3.10 -14.91
N ASP A 328 21.11 -4.13 -14.43
CA ASP A 328 21.12 -5.48 -15.01
C ASP A 328 19.93 -5.73 -15.96
N LEU A 329 19.02 -4.74 -16.12
CA LEU A 329 17.85 -4.81 -16.99
C LEU A 329 17.53 -3.48 -17.67
N ASN A 330 16.65 -3.54 -18.68
CA ASN A 330 16.00 -2.37 -19.26
C ASN A 330 14.72 -2.09 -18.48
N GLY A 331 14.51 -0.86 -18.01
CA GLY A 331 13.33 -0.57 -17.21
C GLY A 331 13.25 0.86 -16.73
N VAL A 332 12.61 1.05 -15.58
CA VAL A 332 12.45 2.34 -14.91
C VAL A 332 12.89 2.23 -13.46
N VAL A 333 13.50 3.28 -12.93
CA VAL A 333 13.78 3.42 -11.50
C VAL A 333 12.48 3.79 -10.80
N LEU A 334 11.93 2.91 -9.96
CA LEU A 334 10.69 3.19 -9.23
C LEU A 334 10.95 3.94 -7.93
N TYR A 335 11.94 3.51 -7.16
CA TYR A 335 12.39 4.25 -5.99
C TYR A 335 13.89 4.10 -5.76
N GLN A 336 14.43 4.94 -4.91
CA GLN A 336 15.82 4.89 -4.42
C GLN A 336 15.93 5.49 -3.02
N ALA A 337 16.96 5.06 -2.27
CA ALA A 337 17.39 5.78 -1.07
C ALA A 337 18.00 7.13 -1.49
N GLY A 338 17.58 8.22 -0.83
CA GLY A 338 18.01 9.60 -1.09
C GLY A 338 19.08 10.08 -0.15
#